data_7338bc5ee895a765c92d114c4832e265
#
_entry.id   7338bc5ee895a765c92d114c4832e265
#
_cell.length_a   1.000
_cell.length_b   1.000
_cell.length_c   1.000
_cell.angle_alpha   90.00
_cell.angle_beta   90.00
_cell.angle_gamma   90.00
#
_symmetry.space_group_name_H-M   'P 1'
#
loop_
_entity.id
_entity.type
_entity.pdbx_description
1 polymer ?
#
loop_
_entity_poly.entity_id
_entity_poly.type
_entity_poly.pdbx_seq_one_letter_code
_entity_poly.pdbx_strand_id
1 'polypeptide(L)'
;MNENITQEVLTLSQEHNSKLTKQQIEENIIEWCTFYRRNFDIFNEDYLGININPTQKMMINVMCDNDISDIICSRGGAKSFDVGLTGIGFALLYPNCQILIVSMTINQSNLIIDEKIDKIFCTKGTRWSSDILCMLRDEGWIQFKTNANTSARYVEFGNGSKIFATCAGESSRGKTIKTYLHILFKYKKGTNNNESKKSRKSIY
;
A
#
# COMPACT_ATOMS: atom_id res chain seq x y z
N MET A 1 -33.47 12.12 10.36
CA MET A 1 -33.95 10.74 10.16
C MET A 1 -32.83 9.70 10.11
N ASN A 2 -31.56 10.10 9.91
CA ASN A 2 -30.43 9.15 9.80
C ASN A 2 -29.68 8.86 11.11
N GLU A 3 -29.73 9.74 12.11
CA GLU A 3 -28.99 9.55 13.37
C GLU A 3 -29.53 8.39 14.22
N ASN A 4 -30.85 8.17 14.22
CA ASN A 4 -31.46 7.06 14.95
C ASN A 4 -31.11 5.69 14.37
N ILE A 5 -31.01 5.58 13.03
CA ILE A 5 -30.64 4.32 12.35
C ILE A 5 -29.19 3.98 12.66
N THR A 6 -28.30 5.00 12.66
CA THR A 6 -26.87 4.79 12.94
C THR A 6 -26.65 4.35 14.39
N GLN A 7 -27.37 4.93 15.36
CA GLN A 7 -27.30 4.51 16.76
C GLN A 7 -27.84 3.10 16.97
N GLU A 8 -28.94 2.76 16.31
CA GLU A 8 -29.54 1.43 16.40
C GLU A 8 -28.63 0.33 15.83
N VAL A 9 -27.99 0.59 14.67
CA VAL A 9 -26.98 -0.30 14.06
C VAL A 9 -25.75 -0.45 14.96
N LEU A 10 -25.26 0.62 15.56
CA LEU A 10 -24.13 0.59 16.51
C LEU A 10 -24.49 -0.23 17.77
N THR A 11 -25.69 -0.06 18.30
CA THR A 11 -26.16 -0.79 19.48
C THR A 11 -26.31 -2.29 19.18
N LEU A 12 -26.90 -2.64 18.05
CA LEU A 12 -27.03 -4.02 17.60
C LEU A 12 -25.67 -4.69 17.34
N SER A 13 -24.72 -3.96 16.78
CA SER A 13 -23.36 -4.48 16.56
C SER A 13 -22.59 -4.67 17.87
N GLN A 14 -22.78 -3.79 18.85
CA GLN A 14 -22.19 -3.91 20.19
C GLN A 14 -22.80 -5.09 20.96
N GLU A 15 -24.12 -5.25 20.91
CA GLU A 15 -24.81 -6.41 21.53
C GLU A 15 -24.42 -7.73 20.87
N HIS A 16 -24.22 -7.77 19.56
CA HIS A 16 -23.76 -8.96 18.85
C HIS A 16 -22.34 -9.32 19.26
N ASN A 17 -21.42 -8.35 19.28
CA ASN A 17 -20.04 -8.55 19.69
C ASN A 17 -19.87 -8.95 21.15
N SER A 18 -20.76 -8.50 22.04
CA SER A 18 -20.73 -8.88 23.47
C SER A 18 -21.11 -10.35 23.71
N LYS A 19 -21.70 -11.01 22.73
CA LYS A 19 -22.12 -12.44 22.79
C LYS A 19 -21.10 -13.40 22.17
N LEU A 20 -20.08 -12.89 21.44
CA LEU A 20 -19.06 -13.72 20.81
C LEU A 20 -18.01 -14.17 21.84
N THR A 21 -17.68 -15.44 21.80
CA THR A 21 -16.53 -15.96 22.55
C THR A 21 -15.21 -15.46 21.93
N LYS A 22 -14.13 -15.42 22.74
CA LYS A 22 -12.81 -15.04 22.25
C LYS A 22 -12.38 -15.88 21.02
N GLN A 23 -12.67 -17.17 21.04
CA GLN A 23 -12.36 -18.08 19.93
C GLN A 23 -13.13 -17.70 18.66
N GLN A 24 -14.42 -17.39 18.76
CA GLN A 24 -15.23 -16.95 17.61
C GLN A 24 -14.73 -15.62 17.02
N ILE A 25 -14.25 -14.70 17.87
CA ILE A 25 -13.64 -13.44 17.39
C ILE A 25 -12.37 -13.74 16.61
N GLU A 26 -11.50 -14.63 17.12
CA GLU A 26 -10.26 -15.02 16.44
C GLU A 26 -10.55 -15.70 15.10
N GLU A 27 -11.52 -16.60 15.04
CA GLU A 27 -11.95 -17.29 13.82
C GLU A 27 -12.49 -16.28 12.78
N ASN A 28 -13.35 -15.35 13.20
CA ASN A 28 -13.90 -14.32 12.33
C ASN A 28 -12.80 -13.39 11.76
N ILE A 29 -11.80 -13.02 12.57
CA ILE A 29 -10.67 -12.21 12.11
C ILE A 29 -9.84 -12.97 11.08
N ILE A 30 -9.60 -14.26 11.29
CA ILE A 30 -8.84 -15.10 10.35
C ILE A 30 -9.60 -15.20 9.02
N GLU A 31 -10.91 -15.44 9.06
CA GLU A 31 -11.76 -15.51 7.87
C GLU A 31 -11.76 -14.19 7.11
N TRP A 32 -11.95 -13.06 7.82
CA TRP A 32 -11.90 -11.72 7.28
C TRP A 32 -10.56 -11.42 6.59
N CYS A 33 -9.45 -11.67 7.28
CA CYS A 33 -8.12 -11.49 6.71
C CYS A 33 -7.90 -12.38 5.48
N THR A 34 -8.36 -13.63 5.52
CA THR A 34 -8.20 -14.59 4.43
C THR A 34 -8.99 -14.17 3.19
N PHE A 35 -10.21 -13.68 3.39
CA PHE A 35 -11.03 -13.15 2.30
C PHE A 35 -10.36 -11.96 1.61
N TYR A 36 -9.96 -10.94 2.36
CA TYR A 36 -9.37 -9.73 1.78
C TYR A 36 -7.95 -9.91 1.23
N ARG A 37 -7.19 -10.88 1.73
CA ARG A 37 -5.90 -11.26 1.13
C ARG A 37 -6.05 -11.86 -0.28
N ARG A 38 -7.19 -12.44 -0.58
CA ARG A 38 -7.51 -12.98 -1.91
C ARG A 38 -8.23 -11.99 -2.81
N ASN A 39 -8.79 -10.92 -2.23
CA ASN A 39 -9.62 -9.94 -2.92
C ASN A 39 -9.14 -8.51 -2.55
N PHE A 40 -7.93 -8.17 -3.00
CA PHE A 40 -7.31 -6.89 -2.66
C PHE A 40 -8.05 -5.68 -3.22
N ASP A 41 -8.64 -5.80 -4.39
CA ASP A 41 -9.49 -4.78 -4.99
C ASP A 41 -10.73 -4.51 -4.13
N ILE A 42 -11.38 -5.56 -3.63
CA ILE A 42 -12.52 -5.44 -2.72
C ILE A 42 -12.08 -4.82 -1.38
N PHE A 43 -10.92 -5.19 -0.84
CA PHE A 43 -10.38 -4.57 0.37
C PHE A 43 -10.22 -3.05 0.23
N ASN A 44 -9.72 -2.59 -0.91
CA ASN A 44 -9.53 -1.17 -1.16
C ASN A 44 -10.85 -0.41 -1.26
N GLU A 45 -11.88 -1.00 -1.87
CA GLU A 45 -13.18 -0.34 -2.03
C GLU A 45 -14.03 -0.44 -0.75
N ASP A 46 -14.19 -1.64 -0.20
CA ASP A 46 -15.12 -1.87 0.90
C ASP A 46 -14.55 -1.43 2.25
N TYR A 47 -13.26 -1.72 2.49
CA TYR A 47 -12.65 -1.42 3.79
C TYR A 47 -11.95 -0.08 3.82
N LEU A 48 -11.13 0.24 2.82
CA LEU A 48 -10.46 1.54 2.78
C LEU A 48 -11.33 2.66 2.21
N GLY A 49 -12.45 2.36 1.56
CA GLY A 49 -13.35 3.34 0.95
C GLY A 49 -12.74 4.04 -0.29
N ILE A 50 -11.73 3.44 -0.90
CA ILE A 50 -11.00 4.02 -2.04
C ILE A 50 -11.51 3.40 -3.33
N ASN A 51 -12.33 4.13 -4.07
CA ASN A 51 -12.84 3.69 -5.36
C ASN A 51 -11.73 3.67 -6.41
N ILE A 52 -11.47 2.51 -6.99
CA ILE A 52 -10.48 2.27 -8.02
C ILE A 52 -11.15 1.88 -9.36
N ASN A 53 -10.57 2.33 -10.47
CA ASN A 53 -11.11 1.99 -11.78
C ASN A 53 -10.73 0.56 -12.20
N PRO A 54 -11.39 -0.03 -13.22
CA PRO A 54 -11.12 -1.42 -13.62
C PRO A 54 -9.66 -1.70 -14.00
N THR A 55 -8.97 -0.72 -14.61
CA THR A 55 -7.55 -0.87 -14.96
C THR A 55 -6.67 -0.94 -13.71
N GLN A 56 -6.97 -0.13 -12.69
CA GLN A 56 -6.28 -0.16 -11.41
C GLN A 56 -6.54 -1.47 -10.66
N LYS A 57 -7.79 -1.97 -10.65
CA LYS A 57 -8.11 -3.30 -10.09
C LYS A 57 -7.26 -4.40 -10.72
N MET A 58 -7.18 -4.40 -12.05
CA MET A 58 -6.36 -5.37 -12.77
C MET A 58 -4.87 -5.24 -12.40
N MET A 59 -4.31 -4.02 -12.32
CA MET A 59 -2.92 -3.81 -11.94
C MET A 59 -2.63 -4.26 -10.51
N ILE A 60 -3.51 -3.95 -9.57
CA ILE A 60 -3.39 -4.35 -8.17
C ILE A 60 -3.44 -5.88 -8.05
N ASN A 61 -4.41 -6.54 -8.69
CA ASN A 61 -4.52 -7.99 -8.66
C ASN A 61 -3.29 -8.67 -9.27
N VAL A 62 -2.76 -8.16 -10.39
CA VAL A 62 -1.50 -8.66 -10.98
C VAL A 62 -0.33 -8.52 -10.01
N MET A 63 -0.24 -7.40 -9.26
CA MET A 63 0.81 -7.22 -8.25
C MET A 63 0.66 -8.15 -7.04
N CYS A 64 -0.57 -8.53 -6.70
CA CYS A 64 -0.87 -9.37 -5.53
C CYS A 64 -0.76 -10.86 -5.84
N ASP A 65 -1.15 -11.30 -7.04
CA ASP A 65 -1.27 -12.70 -7.42
C ASP A 65 0.03 -13.30 -7.97
N ASN A 66 1.04 -12.47 -8.28
CA ASN A 66 2.27 -12.91 -8.89
C ASN A 66 3.49 -12.51 -8.06
N ASP A 67 4.43 -13.42 -7.90
CA ASP A 67 5.71 -13.15 -7.24
C ASP A 67 6.54 -12.10 -7.99
N ILE A 68 6.43 -12.07 -9.32
CA ILE A 68 7.13 -11.12 -10.19
C ILE A 68 6.13 -10.60 -11.23
N SER A 69 5.98 -9.28 -11.28
CA SER A 69 5.13 -8.61 -12.27
C SER A 69 5.89 -7.46 -12.93
N ASP A 70 5.82 -7.36 -14.26
CA ASP A 70 6.32 -6.20 -15.02
C ASP A 70 5.15 -5.43 -15.62
N ILE A 71 4.82 -4.28 -15.03
CA ILE A 71 3.69 -3.45 -15.42
C ILE A 71 4.17 -2.24 -16.21
N ILE A 72 3.93 -2.27 -17.51
CA ILE A 72 4.26 -1.19 -18.43
C ILE A 72 3.01 -0.40 -18.74
N CYS A 73 2.94 0.84 -18.29
CA CYS A 73 1.87 1.75 -18.65
C CYS A 73 2.37 3.16 -18.92
N SER A 74 1.56 3.97 -19.61
CA SER A 74 1.88 5.34 -19.98
C SER A 74 2.13 6.24 -18.75
N ARG A 75 2.69 7.42 -19.01
CA ARG A 75 2.76 8.49 -18.01
C ARG A 75 1.35 8.93 -17.66
N GLY A 76 1.05 9.05 -16.36
CA GLY A 76 -0.32 9.34 -15.88
C GLY A 76 -1.19 8.10 -15.63
N GLY A 77 -0.73 6.89 -15.95
CA GLY A 77 -1.45 5.62 -15.73
C GLY A 77 -1.52 5.15 -14.25
N ALA A 78 -1.52 6.07 -13.31
CA ALA A 78 -1.72 5.85 -11.86
C ALA A 78 -0.77 4.86 -11.16
N LYS A 79 0.27 4.32 -11.82
CA LYS A 79 1.20 3.32 -11.26
C LYS A 79 1.67 3.57 -9.81
N SER A 80 2.10 4.79 -9.52
CA SER A 80 2.59 5.15 -8.19
C SER A 80 1.50 5.20 -7.14
N PHE A 81 0.26 5.47 -7.56
CA PHE A 81 -0.92 5.41 -6.73
C PHE A 81 -1.24 3.96 -6.37
N ASP A 82 -1.32 3.09 -7.39
CA ASP A 82 -1.65 1.68 -7.22
C ASP A 82 -0.60 0.95 -6.37
N VAL A 83 0.68 1.29 -6.55
CA VAL A 83 1.77 0.77 -5.71
C VAL A 83 1.66 1.22 -4.26
N GLY A 84 1.37 2.50 -4.02
CA GLY A 84 1.15 3.01 -2.66
C GLY A 84 -0.03 2.30 -1.98
N LEU A 85 -1.12 2.13 -2.72
CA LEU A 85 -2.33 1.46 -2.24
C LEU A 85 -2.09 -0.02 -1.95
N THR A 86 -1.43 -0.74 -2.87
CA THR A 86 -1.02 -2.14 -2.69
C THR A 86 -0.11 -2.29 -1.46
N GLY A 87 0.87 -1.39 -1.31
CA GLY A 87 1.76 -1.39 -0.13
C GLY A 87 1.01 -1.22 1.18
N ILE A 88 0.04 -0.31 1.25
CA ILE A 88 -0.82 -0.14 2.44
C ILE A 88 -1.61 -1.43 2.71
N GLY A 89 -2.24 -2.00 1.70
CA GLY A 89 -3.03 -3.21 1.84
C GLY A 89 -2.19 -4.38 2.39
N PHE A 90 -0.97 -4.59 1.86
CA PHE A 90 -0.06 -5.59 2.43
C PHE A 90 0.33 -5.27 3.87
N ALA A 91 0.66 -4.02 4.19
CA ALA A 91 1.05 -3.63 5.53
C ALA A 91 -0.08 -3.83 6.56
N LEU A 92 -1.34 -3.65 6.17
CA LEU A 92 -2.50 -3.86 7.03
C LEU A 92 -2.86 -5.34 7.19
N LEU A 93 -2.89 -6.09 6.07
CA LEU A 93 -3.37 -7.48 6.06
C LEU A 93 -2.32 -8.51 6.49
N TYR A 94 -1.03 -8.17 6.47
CA TYR A 94 0.06 -9.07 6.83
C TYR A 94 0.89 -8.49 7.97
N PRO A 95 0.68 -8.91 9.22
CA PRO A 95 1.46 -8.43 10.36
C PRO A 95 2.96 -8.68 10.20
N ASN A 96 3.78 -7.74 10.69
CA ASN A 96 5.24 -7.77 10.59
C ASN A 96 5.79 -7.83 9.15
N CYS A 97 4.99 -7.43 8.16
CA CYS A 97 5.39 -7.36 6.77
C CYS A 97 6.36 -6.19 6.54
N GLN A 98 7.40 -6.42 5.75
CA GLN A 98 8.34 -5.38 5.33
C GLN A 98 8.24 -5.18 3.83
N ILE A 99 7.88 -3.98 3.41
CA ILE A 99 7.64 -3.60 2.01
C ILE A 99 8.72 -2.61 1.60
N LEU A 100 9.37 -2.87 0.49
CA LEU A 100 10.44 -2.04 -0.03
C LEU A 100 10.02 -1.39 -1.35
N ILE A 101 9.95 -0.06 -1.37
CA ILE A 101 9.70 0.72 -2.57
C ILE A 101 11.05 1.21 -3.09
N VAL A 102 11.45 0.71 -4.26
CA VAL A 102 12.75 0.97 -4.87
C VAL A 102 12.59 1.82 -6.13
N SER A 103 13.37 2.89 -6.26
CA SER A 103 13.44 3.73 -7.46
C SER A 103 14.89 4.01 -7.85
N MET A 104 15.09 4.69 -8.98
CA MET A 104 16.43 5.12 -9.41
C MET A 104 17.07 6.12 -8.43
N THR A 105 16.25 6.94 -7.77
CA THR A 105 16.71 7.91 -6.76
C THR A 105 15.84 7.81 -5.51
N ILE A 106 16.44 8.12 -4.36
CA ILE A 106 15.72 8.12 -3.09
C ILE A 106 14.54 9.10 -3.09
N ASN A 107 14.68 10.25 -3.77
CA ASN A 107 13.61 11.23 -3.86
C ASN A 107 12.37 10.66 -4.59
N GLN A 108 12.56 9.85 -5.63
CA GLN A 108 11.44 9.21 -6.34
C GLN A 108 10.71 8.18 -5.48
N SER A 109 11.45 7.42 -4.65
CA SER A 109 10.84 6.49 -3.70
C SER A 109 10.11 7.23 -2.59
N ASN A 110 10.71 8.30 -2.06
CA ASN A 110 10.10 9.14 -1.03
C ASN A 110 8.77 9.75 -1.51
N LEU A 111 8.68 10.20 -2.79
CA LEU A 111 7.46 10.76 -3.35
C LEU A 111 6.26 9.81 -3.29
N ILE A 112 6.47 8.49 -3.32
CA ILE A 112 5.37 7.54 -3.19
C ILE A 112 4.82 7.57 -1.76
N ILE A 113 5.71 7.61 -0.78
CA ILE A 113 5.30 7.71 0.63
C ILE A 113 4.64 9.08 0.89
N ASP A 114 5.31 10.18 0.54
CA ASP A 114 4.85 11.52 0.88
C ASP A 114 3.62 11.95 0.07
N GLU A 115 3.63 11.74 -1.27
CA GLU A 115 2.56 12.24 -2.14
C GLU A 115 1.39 11.27 -2.26
N LYS A 116 1.60 9.96 -2.11
CA LYS A 116 0.52 8.99 -2.28
C LYS A 116 0.03 8.49 -0.92
N ILE A 117 0.91 7.92 -0.11
CA ILE A 117 0.47 7.33 1.15
C ILE A 117 0.04 8.42 2.14
N ASP A 118 0.89 9.40 2.41
CA ASP A 118 0.59 10.45 3.38
C ASP A 118 -0.48 11.43 2.87
N LYS A 119 -0.22 12.16 1.80
CA LYS A 119 -1.09 13.26 1.37
C LYS A 119 -2.40 12.80 0.74
N ILE A 120 -2.42 11.69 0.02
CA ILE A 120 -3.64 11.26 -0.67
C ILE A 120 -4.49 10.36 0.21
N PHE A 121 -3.91 9.27 0.74
CA PHE A 121 -4.71 8.27 1.45
C PHE A 121 -4.95 8.62 2.91
N CYS A 122 -3.95 9.18 3.60
CA CYS A 122 -4.01 9.44 5.03
C CYS A 122 -4.36 10.89 5.39
N THR A 123 -4.73 11.75 4.44
CA THR A 123 -5.11 13.15 4.69
C THR A 123 -6.55 13.39 4.32
N LYS A 124 -7.36 13.83 5.28
CA LYS A 124 -8.78 14.15 5.09
C LYS A 124 -9.00 15.20 3.99
N GLY A 125 -10.09 15.05 3.23
CA GLY A 125 -10.52 16.03 2.24
C GLY A 125 -9.93 15.82 0.84
N THR A 126 -9.15 14.79 0.59
CA THR A 126 -8.77 14.39 -0.77
C THR A 126 -9.82 13.43 -1.34
N ARG A 127 -9.92 13.38 -2.68
CA ARG A 127 -10.87 12.48 -3.37
C ARG A 127 -10.66 11.00 -3.03
N TRP A 128 -9.46 10.61 -2.67
CA TRP A 128 -9.07 9.23 -2.38
C TRP A 128 -8.60 9.06 -0.94
N SER A 129 -8.99 9.98 -0.04
CA SER A 129 -8.71 9.80 1.39
C SER A 129 -9.53 8.64 1.93
N SER A 130 -8.89 7.83 2.77
CA SER A 130 -9.56 6.80 3.55
C SER A 130 -9.78 7.29 4.96
N ASP A 131 -11.02 7.32 5.41
CA ASP A 131 -11.34 7.72 6.79
C ASP A 131 -10.67 6.80 7.80
N ILE A 132 -10.57 5.51 7.50
CA ILE A 132 -9.87 4.52 8.33
C ILE A 132 -8.37 4.84 8.43
N LEU A 133 -7.70 5.13 7.31
CA LEU A 133 -6.28 5.46 7.32
C LEU A 133 -6.01 6.79 8.02
N CYS A 134 -6.90 7.77 7.85
CA CYS A 134 -6.82 9.04 8.57
C CYS A 134 -6.97 8.83 10.09
N MET A 135 -7.92 8.03 10.52
CA MET A 135 -8.12 7.67 11.92
C MET A 135 -6.90 6.95 12.51
N LEU A 136 -6.39 5.93 11.83
CA LEU A 136 -5.21 5.17 12.26
C LEU A 136 -3.95 6.05 12.36
N ARG A 137 -3.83 7.05 11.49
CA ARG A 137 -2.76 8.05 11.57
C ARG A 137 -2.94 8.98 12.76
N ASP A 138 -4.15 9.53 12.94
CA ASP A 138 -4.47 10.45 14.03
C ASP A 138 -4.28 9.79 15.42
N GLU A 139 -4.55 8.48 15.52
CA GLU A 139 -4.32 7.65 16.71
C GLU A 139 -2.85 7.22 16.89
N GLY A 140 -1.96 7.55 15.93
CA GLY A 140 -0.54 7.20 16.00
C GLY A 140 -0.25 5.73 15.66
N TRP A 141 -1.24 4.99 15.15
CA TRP A 141 -1.05 3.60 14.71
C TRP A 141 -0.30 3.53 13.36
N ILE A 142 -0.40 4.58 12.53
CA ILE A 142 0.42 4.80 11.33
C ILE A 142 1.36 5.97 11.59
N GLN A 143 2.66 5.74 11.53
CA GLN A 143 3.68 6.74 11.81
C GLN A 143 4.62 6.94 10.62
N PHE A 144 4.73 8.20 10.17
CA PHE A 144 5.63 8.60 9.10
C PHE A 144 6.96 9.08 9.69
N LYS A 145 8.06 8.50 9.26
CA LYS A 145 9.40 8.76 9.79
C LYS A 145 10.42 8.97 8.66
N THR A 146 11.53 9.60 9.01
CA THR A 146 12.68 9.80 8.11
C THR A 146 13.92 9.21 8.75
N ASN A 147 14.68 8.45 7.97
CA ASN A 147 15.98 7.96 8.41
C ASN A 147 17.01 9.10 8.36
N ALA A 148 17.60 9.45 9.49
CA ALA A 148 18.53 10.56 9.61
C ALA A 148 19.78 10.42 8.71
N ASN A 149 20.24 9.19 8.48
CA ASN A 149 21.49 8.95 7.72
C ASN A 149 21.30 8.92 6.20
N THR A 150 20.11 8.51 5.75
CA THR A 150 19.85 8.28 4.31
C THR A 150 18.78 9.20 3.73
N SER A 151 18.14 10.03 4.55
CA SER A 151 16.97 10.83 4.17
C SER A 151 15.83 9.99 3.57
N ALA A 152 15.87 8.68 3.75
CA ALA A 152 14.84 7.76 3.28
C ALA A 152 13.59 7.88 4.15
N ARG A 153 12.44 8.02 3.52
CA ARG A 153 11.15 7.99 4.21
C ARG A 153 10.74 6.54 4.49
N TYR A 154 10.06 6.34 5.58
CA TYR A 154 9.42 5.06 5.90
C TYR A 154 8.15 5.26 6.72
N VAL A 155 7.28 4.27 6.67
CA VAL A 155 6.03 4.24 7.41
C VAL A 155 6.04 3.01 8.31
N GLU A 156 5.71 3.19 9.58
CA GLU A 156 5.52 2.12 10.56
C GLU A 156 4.05 1.96 10.90
N PHE A 157 3.59 0.73 10.99
CA PHE A 157 2.24 0.35 11.36
C PHE A 157 2.21 -0.33 12.72
N GLY A 158 1.15 -0.15 13.51
CA GLY A 158 1.00 -0.70 14.84
C GLY A 158 1.06 -2.23 14.92
N ASN A 159 0.82 -2.93 13.80
CA ASN A 159 0.98 -4.40 13.69
C ASN A 159 2.44 -4.86 13.41
N GLY A 160 3.42 -3.94 13.49
CA GLY A 160 4.84 -4.22 13.22
C GLY A 160 5.25 -4.17 11.76
N SER A 161 4.31 -3.95 10.84
CA SER A 161 4.61 -3.81 9.41
C SER A 161 5.27 -2.48 9.08
N LYS A 162 6.10 -2.45 8.02
CA LYS A 162 6.84 -1.24 7.61
C LYS A 162 6.91 -1.13 6.09
N ILE A 163 6.78 0.09 5.59
CA ILE A 163 7.02 0.44 4.19
C ILE A 163 8.25 1.33 4.13
N PHE A 164 9.29 0.95 3.39
CA PHE A 164 10.54 1.68 3.25
C PHE A 164 10.73 2.22 1.84
N ALA A 165 11.14 3.48 1.73
CA ALA A 165 11.69 4.02 0.49
C ALA A 165 13.19 3.77 0.40
N THR A 166 13.69 3.38 -0.78
CA THR A 166 15.13 3.22 -1.03
C THR A 166 15.46 3.49 -2.50
N CYS A 167 16.75 3.60 -2.80
CA CYS A 167 17.23 3.68 -4.18
C CYS A 167 17.89 2.36 -4.62
N ALA A 168 17.87 2.10 -5.92
CA ALA A 168 18.59 0.97 -6.50
C ALA A 168 20.10 1.21 -6.42
N GLY A 169 20.81 0.51 -5.53
CA GLY A 169 22.23 0.63 -5.32
C GLY A 169 22.78 -0.37 -4.30
N GLU A 170 24.06 -0.26 -3.96
CA GLU A 170 24.72 -1.16 -3.00
C GLU A 170 24.09 -1.14 -1.59
N SER A 171 23.50 -0.01 -1.20
CA SER A 171 22.82 0.12 0.10
C SER A 171 21.55 -0.74 0.23
N SER A 172 21.01 -1.22 -0.88
CA SER A 172 19.88 -2.16 -0.89
C SER A 172 20.32 -3.63 -0.83
N ARG A 173 21.62 -3.89 -1.10
CA ARG A 173 22.21 -5.22 -1.01
C ARG A 173 22.57 -5.49 0.47
N GLY A 174 21.97 -6.47 1.10
CA GLY A 174 22.35 -6.91 2.46
C GLY A 174 21.33 -6.60 3.55
N LYS A 175 20.22 -5.96 3.25
CA LYS A 175 19.08 -6.04 4.14
C LYS A 175 18.41 -7.40 3.92
N THR A 176 18.59 -8.32 4.87
CA THR A 176 17.77 -9.53 4.92
C THR A 176 16.35 -9.11 5.24
N ILE A 177 15.65 -8.68 4.19
CA ILE A 177 14.26 -8.30 4.30
C ILE A 177 13.50 -9.60 4.14
N LYS A 178 12.81 -10.03 5.18
CA LYS A 178 11.73 -11.00 5.05
C LYS A 178 10.61 -10.29 4.32
N THR A 179 10.77 -10.12 3.01
CA THR A 179 9.94 -9.23 2.20
C THR A 179 9.04 -10.06 1.36
N TYR A 180 7.81 -9.66 1.34
CA TYR A 180 6.80 -10.23 0.46
C TYR A 180 6.52 -9.36 -0.78
N LEU A 181 7.06 -8.12 -0.86
CA LEU A 181 6.81 -7.26 -2.01
C LEU A 181 8.00 -6.36 -2.33
N HIS A 182 8.64 -6.57 -3.49
CA HIS A 182 9.62 -5.68 -4.08
C HIS A 182 8.98 -4.93 -5.25
N ILE A 183 8.85 -3.61 -5.15
CA ILE A 183 8.31 -2.80 -6.23
C ILE A 183 9.42 -1.96 -6.84
N LEU A 184 9.83 -2.32 -8.07
CA LEU A 184 10.85 -1.62 -8.83
C LEU A 184 10.20 -0.62 -9.80
N PHE A 185 10.43 0.68 -9.59
CA PHE A 185 10.05 1.71 -10.56
C PHE A 185 11.16 1.95 -11.57
N LYS A 186 10.96 1.51 -12.81
CA LYS A 186 11.80 1.87 -13.95
C LYS A 186 11.15 3.01 -14.72
N TYR A 187 11.64 4.23 -14.57
CA TYR A 187 11.21 5.36 -15.38
C TYR A 187 11.93 5.33 -16.71
N LYS A 188 11.23 5.03 -17.81
CA LYS A 188 11.78 5.23 -19.14
C LYS A 188 11.67 6.73 -19.45
N LYS A 189 12.79 7.46 -19.37
CA LYS A 189 12.89 8.83 -19.88
C LYS A 189 12.53 8.76 -21.36
N GLY A 190 11.52 9.51 -21.81
CA GLY A 190 11.18 9.60 -23.22
C GLY A 190 12.42 10.00 -23.99
N THR A 191 12.97 9.11 -24.78
CA THR A 191 14.00 9.41 -25.76
C THR A 191 13.36 10.28 -26.82
N ASN A 192 13.80 11.54 -26.91
CA ASN A 192 13.68 12.27 -28.17
C ASN A 192 14.22 11.35 -29.26
N ASN A 193 13.40 11.13 -30.29
CA ASN A 193 13.76 10.34 -31.48
C ASN A 193 14.99 10.92 -32.15
N ASN A 194 16.18 10.49 -31.78
CA ASN A 194 17.42 10.66 -32.58
C ASN A 194 18.60 9.84 -32.05
N GLU A 195 18.38 8.69 -31.42
CA GLU A 195 19.44 7.69 -31.28
C GLU A 195 18.85 6.28 -31.35
N SER A 196 18.65 5.85 -32.59
CA SER A 196 18.48 4.44 -32.92
C SER A 196 19.84 3.72 -32.82
N LYS A 197 19.82 2.56 -32.18
CA LYS A 197 20.85 1.52 -32.18
C LYS A 197 22.07 1.77 -31.28
N LYS A 198 21.97 1.35 -30.00
CA LYS A 198 22.96 0.45 -29.38
C LYS A 198 22.55 0.07 -27.95
N SER A 199 22.76 -1.20 -27.69
CA SER A 199 22.77 -1.93 -26.42
C SER A 199 21.43 -2.43 -25.85
N ARG A 200 20.94 -3.51 -26.43
CA ARG A 200 20.38 -4.60 -25.64
C ARG A 200 21.58 -5.35 -25.04
N LYS A 201 21.81 -5.20 -23.76
CA LYS A 201 22.51 -6.19 -22.94
C LYS A 201 21.68 -6.40 -21.67
N SER A 202 21.16 -7.59 -21.56
CA SER A 202 20.50 -8.17 -20.41
C SER A 202 21.48 -8.13 -19.22
N ILE A 203 20.98 -7.74 -18.05
CA ILE A 203 21.66 -8.00 -16.80
C ILE A 203 20.67 -8.83 -15.99
N TYR A 204 21.05 -10.10 -15.82
CA TYR A 204 20.47 -11.03 -14.84
C TYR A 204 20.75 -10.57 -13.42
#